data_6ac0e87c0c75bb9e796c5b8be24024f4
#
_entry.id   6ac0e87c0c75bb9e796c5b8be24024f4
#
_cell.length_a   1.000
_cell.length_b   1.000
_cell.length_c   1.000
_cell.angle_alpha   90.00
_cell.angle_beta   90.00
_cell.angle_gamma   90.00
#
_symmetry.space_group_name_H-M   'P 1'
#
loop_
_entity.id
_entity.type
_entity.pdbx_description
1 polymer ?
#
loop_
_entity_poly.entity_id
_entity_poly.type
_entity_poly.pdbx_seq_one_letter_code
_entity_poly.pdbx_strand_id
1 'polypeptide(L)'
;MGLLTINALAAADEVLVPIQCEYYSLEGLSLLLETLGEVQKRLNPKITLTTIVLTMFDSRTRLANDVADNVKKHFPNELINTPIPRAVRISEAPSFGQTVMTYDAASPGALAYLSVAREISNRGGASINIKNESA
;
A
#
# COMPACT_ATOMS: atom_id res chain seq x y z
N MET A 1 -7.67 -14.10 11.97
CA MET A 1 -8.29 -13.30 10.91
C MET A 1 -9.69 -13.82 10.60
N GLY A 2 -10.61 -12.92 10.26
CA GLY A 2 -11.98 -13.30 9.98
C GLY A 2 -12.17 -14.00 8.63
N LEU A 3 -13.33 -14.62 8.47
CA LEU A 3 -13.72 -15.35 7.26
C LEU A 3 -13.67 -14.46 5.99
N LEU A 4 -14.06 -13.19 6.08
CA LEU A 4 -14.01 -12.27 4.95
C LEU A 4 -12.58 -12.04 4.45
N THR A 5 -11.62 -11.92 5.35
CA THR A 5 -10.21 -11.79 4.98
C THR A 5 -9.70 -13.02 4.25
N ILE A 6 -10.04 -14.21 4.74
CA ILE A 6 -9.65 -15.48 4.12
C ILE A 6 -10.28 -15.60 2.74
N ASN A 7 -11.56 -15.26 2.59
CA ASN A 7 -12.24 -15.27 1.29
C ASN A 7 -11.59 -14.32 0.30
N ALA A 8 -11.22 -13.12 0.72
CA ALA A 8 -10.54 -12.15 -0.13
C ALA A 8 -9.17 -12.67 -0.59
N LEU A 9 -8.38 -13.23 0.32
CA LEU A 9 -7.08 -13.80 0.00
C LEU A 9 -7.18 -15.03 -0.91
N ALA A 10 -8.21 -15.84 -0.73
CA ALA A 10 -8.46 -17.00 -1.60
C ALA A 10 -8.79 -16.61 -3.04
N ALA A 11 -9.40 -15.43 -3.25
CA ALA A 11 -9.80 -14.93 -4.55
C ALA A 11 -8.76 -14.02 -5.22
N ALA A 12 -7.87 -13.41 -4.46
CA ALA A 12 -6.93 -12.42 -4.95
C ALA A 12 -5.73 -13.06 -5.70
N ASP A 13 -5.16 -12.32 -6.62
CA ASP A 13 -3.92 -12.69 -7.29
C ASP A 13 -2.70 -12.15 -6.55
N GLU A 14 -2.81 -10.93 -6.03
CA GLU A 14 -1.75 -10.21 -5.35
C GLU A 14 -2.27 -9.54 -4.08
N VAL A 15 -1.36 -9.30 -3.14
CA VAL A 15 -1.66 -8.57 -1.90
C VAL A 15 -0.85 -7.29 -1.86
N LEU A 16 -1.53 -6.18 -1.66
CA LEU A 16 -0.95 -4.89 -1.33
C LEU A 16 -1.26 -4.58 0.13
N VAL A 17 -0.23 -4.30 0.92
CA VAL A 17 -0.36 -4.02 2.35
C VAL A 17 0.01 -2.57 2.65
N PRO A 18 -0.95 -1.72 3.04
CA PRO A 18 -0.63 -0.43 3.62
C PRO A 18 -0.19 -0.60 5.08
N ILE A 19 0.90 0.02 5.44
CA ILE A 19 1.41 0.04 6.81
C ILE A 19 1.36 1.46 7.35
N GLN A 20 0.59 1.67 8.40
CA GLN A 20 0.54 2.96 9.10
C GLN A 20 1.77 3.09 9.99
N CYS A 21 2.63 4.04 9.71
CA CYS A 21 3.90 4.21 10.44
C CYS A 21 3.71 4.54 11.92
N GLU A 22 2.58 5.16 12.29
CA GLU A 22 2.26 5.47 13.69
C GLU A 22 1.82 4.24 14.50
N TYR A 23 1.26 3.24 13.83
CA TYR A 23 0.67 2.05 14.45
C TYR A 23 1.36 0.77 13.99
N TYR A 24 2.60 0.86 13.57
CA TYR A 24 3.35 -0.29 13.09
C TYR A 24 3.48 -1.34 14.19
N SER A 25 3.11 -2.56 13.85
CA SER A 25 3.26 -3.73 14.70
C SER A 25 3.94 -4.84 13.93
N LEU A 26 5.11 -5.24 14.40
CA LEU A 26 5.82 -6.38 13.83
C LEU A 26 5.02 -7.67 13.99
N GLU A 27 4.32 -7.83 15.11
CA GLU A 27 3.44 -8.98 15.36
C GLU A 27 2.28 -9.04 14.35
N GLY A 28 1.65 -7.89 14.07
CA GLY A 28 0.56 -7.82 13.09
C GLY A 28 1.02 -8.19 11.69
N LEU A 29 2.19 -7.74 11.29
CA LEU A 29 2.76 -8.10 10.00
C LEU A 29 3.12 -9.59 9.94
N SER A 30 3.71 -10.12 11.00
CA SER A 30 4.05 -11.54 11.08
C SER A 30 2.81 -12.43 11.00
N LEU A 31 1.73 -12.06 11.69
CA LEU A 31 0.45 -12.77 11.63
C LEU A 31 -0.13 -12.75 10.22
N LEU A 32 -0.07 -11.62 9.54
CA LEU A 32 -0.52 -11.52 8.15
C LEU A 32 0.28 -12.45 7.24
N LEU A 33 1.60 -12.50 7.39
CA LEU A 33 2.48 -13.37 6.60
C LEU A 33 2.21 -14.85 6.86
N GLU A 34 1.95 -15.25 8.11
CA GLU A 34 1.55 -16.61 8.45
C GLU A 34 0.22 -16.98 7.79
N THR A 35 -0.76 -16.12 7.87
CA THR A 35 -2.07 -16.33 7.26
C THR A 35 -1.94 -16.43 5.74
N LEU A 36 -1.14 -15.58 5.13
CA LEU A 36 -0.86 -15.64 3.69
C LEU A 36 -0.21 -16.97 3.30
N GLY A 37 0.75 -17.45 4.09
CA GLY A 37 1.40 -18.73 3.88
C GLY A 37 0.42 -19.91 3.95
N GLU A 38 -0.52 -19.90 4.90
CA GLU A 38 -1.57 -20.92 5.01
C GLU A 38 -2.53 -20.88 3.82
N VAL A 39 -2.92 -19.70 3.38
CA VAL A 39 -3.77 -19.54 2.19
C VAL A 39 -3.06 -20.05 0.93
N GLN A 40 -1.79 -19.78 0.76
CA GLN A 40 -0.99 -20.28 -0.35
C GLN A 40 -0.97 -21.81 -0.40
N LYS A 41 -0.84 -22.46 0.76
CA LYS A 41 -0.77 -23.91 0.83
C LYS A 41 -2.10 -24.60 0.57
N ARG A 42 -3.21 -24.02 1.02
CA ARG A 42 -4.50 -24.70 1.10
C ARG A 42 -5.54 -24.23 0.10
N LEU A 43 -5.54 -22.93 -0.24
CA LEU A 43 -6.64 -22.32 -0.98
C LEU A 43 -6.22 -21.65 -2.28
N ASN A 44 -5.07 -20.99 -2.31
CA ASN A 44 -4.65 -20.18 -3.44
C ASN A 44 -3.12 -20.18 -3.58
N PRO A 45 -2.55 -21.15 -4.31
CA PRO A 45 -1.09 -21.25 -4.46
C PRO A 45 -0.44 -20.09 -5.17
N LYS A 46 -1.20 -19.30 -5.91
CA LYS A 46 -0.69 -18.18 -6.74
C LYS A 46 -0.61 -16.84 -6.00
N ILE A 47 -1.28 -16.73 -4.85
CA ILE A 47 -1.29 -15.45 -4.13
C ILE A 47 0.11 -15.09 -3.63
N THR A 48 0.51 -13.84 -3.85
CA THR A 48 1.79 -13.32 -3.38
C THR A 48 1.64 -11.91 -2.82
N LEU A 49 2.45 -11.60 -1.81
CA LEU A 49 2.62 -10.23 -1.34
C LEU A 49 3.57 -9.53 -2.31
N THR A 50 3.06 -8.56 -3.06
CA THR A 50 3.84 -7.87 -4.09
C THR A 50 4.17 -6.43 -3.74
N THR A 51 3.39 -5.80 -2.88
CA THR A 51 3.48 -4.36 -2.65
C THR A 51 3.23 -4.01 -1.20
N ILE A 52 4.09 -3.18 -0.64
CA ILE A 52 3.91 -2.55 0.67
C ILE A 52 4.01 -1.04 0.49
N VAL A 53 3.03 -0.33 1.03
CA VAL A 53 2.97 1.14 1.01
C VAL A 53 2.99 1.66 2.42
N LEU A 54 3.95 2.51 2.76
CA LEU A 54 3.97 3.19 4.04
C LEU A 54 3.00 4.37 3.99
N THR A 55 2.14 4.47 4.99
CA THR A 55 1.17 5.55 5.14
C THR A 55 1.38 6.29 6.46
N MET A 56 0.79 7.46 6.58
CA MET A 56 0.93 8.31 7.78
C MET A 56 2.41 8.57 8.11
N PHE A 57 3.23 8.73 7.08
CA PHE A 57 4.67 8.92 7.22
C PHE A 57 5.00 10.38 7.55
N ASP A 58 5.68 10.59 8.67
CA ASP A 58 6.24 11.89 9.03
C ASP A 58 7.76 11.74 9.14
N SER A 59 8.47 12.27 8.15
CA SER A 59 9.93 12.15 8.07
C SER A 59 10.68 12.81 9.23
N ARG A 60 10.00 13.68 9.98
CA ARG A 60 10.57 14.34 11.17
C ARG A 60 10.59 13.44 12.38
N THR A 61 9.82 12.36 12.39
CA THR A 61 9.75 11.43 13.51
C THR A 61 10.75 10.30 13.37
N ARG A 62 11.34 9.92 14.50
CA ARG A 62 12.22 8.75 14.55
C ARG A 62 11.44 7.46 14.29
N LEU A 63 10.23 7.35 14.83
CA LEU A 63 9.39 6.18 14.67
C LEU A 63 9.13 5.87 13.19
N ALA A 64 8.71 6.85 12.40
CA ALA A 64 8.43 6.64 10.98
C ALA A 64 9.68 6.20 10.22
N ASN A 65 10.83 6.81 10.50
CA ASN A 65 12.09 6.42 9.86
C ASN A 65 12.53 5.01 10.27
N ASP A 66 12.38 4.65 11.53
CA ASP A 66 12.69 3.30 12.01
C ASP A 66 11.79 2.25 11.36
N VAL A 67 10.50 2.53 11.21
CA VAL A 67 9.55 1.65 10.51
C VAL A 67 9.98 1.48 9.04
N ALA A 68 10.28 2.58 8.36
CA ALA A 68 10.71 2.55 6.97
C ALA A 68 11.97 1.71 6.79
N ASP A 69 12.97 1.88 7.65
CA ASP A 69 14.21 1.12 7.60
C ASP A 69 13.97 -0.37 7.88
N ASN A 70 13.13 -0.69 8.83
CA ASN A 70 12.78 -2.07 9.17
C ASN A 70 12.06 -2.78 8.02
N VAL A 71 11.07 -2.14 7.43
CA VAL A 71 10.33 -2.70 6.29
C VAL A 71 11.22 -2.83 5.07
N LYS A 72 12.06 -1.85 4.79
CA LYS A 72 13.01 -1.91 3.67
C LYS A 72 14.02 -3.05 3.82
N LYS A 73 14.46 -3.30 5.04
CA LYS A 73 15.39 -4.40 5.33
C LYS A 73 14.78 -5.77 5.06
N HIS A 74 13.51 -5.97 5.42
CA HIS A 74 12.82 -7.26 5.30
C HIS A 74 12.11 -7.43 3.95
N PHE A 75 11.68 -6.35 3.32
CA PHE A 75 10.89 -6.35 2.08
C PHE A 75 11.44 -5.34 1.06
N PRO A 76 12.70 -5.48 0.64
CA PRO A 76 13.32 -4.47 -0.23
C PRO A 76 12.70 -4.39 -1.62
N ASN A 77 12.10 -5.47 -2.10
CA ASN A 77 11.49 -5.53 -3.44
C ASN A 77 10.03 -5.13 -3.44
N GLU A 78 9.33 -5.35 -2.33
CA GLU A 78 7.90 -5.10 -2.19
C GLU A 78 7.60 -3.66 -1.77
N LEU A 79 8.51 -3.03 -1.02
CA LEU A 79 8.31 -1.67 -0.52
C LEU A 79 8.30 -0.65 -1.65
N ILE A 80 7.22 0.13 -1.73
CA ILE A 80 7.14 1.30 -2.61
C ILE A 80 8.07 2.41 -2.09
N ASN A 81 8.84 3.02 -2.98
CA ASN A 81 9.83 4.04 -2.62
C ASN A 81 9.21 5.33 -2.09
N THR A 82 8.01 5.67 -2.54
CA THR A 82 7.32 6.89 -2.12
C THR A 82 6.37 6.58 -0.97
N PRO A 83 6.63 7.04 0.26
CA PRO A 83 5.67 6.92 1.36
C PRO A 83 4.53 7.93 1.20
N ILE A 84 3.35 7.57 1.70
CA ILE A 84 2.24 8.50 1.80
C ILE A 84 2.41 9.31 3.09
N PRO A 85 2.51 10.64 3.00
CA PRO A 85 2.74 11.47 4.17
C PRO A 85 1.50 11.54 5.07
N ARG A 86 1.73 11.80 6.34
CA ARG A 86 0.68 12.23 7.24
C ARG A 86 0.24 13.63 6.83
N ALA A 87 -0.99 13.76 6.34
CA ALA A 87 -1.50 15.03 5.83
C ALA A 87 -2.98 15.20 6.16
N VAL A 88 -3.33 16.38 6.67
CA VAL A 88 -4.70 16.74 7.04
C VAL A 88 -5.65 16.65 5.85
N ARG A 89 -5.20 17.04 4.65
CA ARG A 89 -6.00 17.01 3.42
C ARG A 89 -6.48 15.62 3.06
N ILE A 90 -5.66 14.58 3.31
CA ILE A 90 -6.06 13.19 3.08
C ILE A 90 -7.21 12.81 4.03
N SER A 91 -7.11 13.21 5.30
CA SER A 91 -8.12 12.92 6.31
C SER A 91 -9.41 13.73 6.13
N GLU A 92 -9.32 14.94 5.60
CA GLU A 92 -10.48 15.81 5.37
C GLU A 92 -11.30 15.42 4.15
N ALA A 93 -10.66 14.94 3.10
CA ALA A 93 -11.31 14.70 1.82
C ALA A 93 -12.59 13.84 1.91
N PRO A 94 -12.61 12.71 2.65
CA PRO A 94 -13.82 11.89 2.78
C PRO A 94 -15.00 12.62 3.40
N SER A 95 -14.76 13.60 4.28
CA SER A 95 -15.82 14.43 4.89
C SER A 95 -16.59 15.26 3.87
N PHE A 96 -15.97 15.51 2.72
CA PHE A 96 -16.58 16.23 1.59
C PHE A 96 -17.00 15.28 0.45
N GLY A 97 -17.00 13.97 0.70
CA GLY A 97 -17.32 12.98 -0.32
C GLY A 97 -16.29 12.91 -1.45
N GLN A 98 -15.04 13.26 -1.18
CA GLN A 98 -13.98 13.33 -2.17
C GLN A 98 -12.77 12.48 -1.78
N THR A 99 -11.93 12.18 -2.76
CA THR A 99 -10.57 11.71 -2.53
C THR A 99 -9.63 12.90 -2.41
N VAL A 100 -8.42 12.70 -1.88
CA VAL A 100 -7.42 13.76 -1.84
C VAL A 100 -7.06 14.27 -3.24
N MET A 101 -7.16 13.40 -4.25
CA MET A 101 -6.90 13.75 -5.65
C MET A 101 -7.87 14.79 -6.21
N THR A 102 -9.14 14.71 -5.80
CA THR A 102 -10.18 15.66 -6.24
C THR A 102 -10.32 16.84 -5.28
N TYR A 103 -10.05 16.62 -4.00
CA TYR A 103 -10.16 17.64 -2.96
C TYR A 103 -9.04 18.68 -3.02
N ASP A 104 -7.80 18.22 -3.15
CA ASP A 104 -6.62 19.09 -3.26
C ASP A 104 -5.53 18.39 -4.10
N ALA A 105 -5.67 18.47 -5.42
CA ALA A 105 -4.81 17.76 -6.36
C ALA A 105 -3.33 18.20 -6.31
N ALA A 106 -3.05 19.40 -5.82
CA ALA A 106 -1.69 19.93 -5.71
C ALA A 106 -1.06 19.66 -4.35
N SER A 107 -1.79 19.06 -3.41
CA SER A 107 -1.26 18.77 -2.07
C SER A 107 -0.17 17.69 -2.12
N PRO A 108 0.77 17.69 -1.15
CA PRO A 108 1.78 16.64 -1.06
C PRO A 108 1.18 15.23 -0.97
N GLY A 109 0.04 15.08 -0.28
CA GLY A 109 -0.65 13.80 -0.18
C GLY A 109 -1.16 13.30 -1.53
N ALA A 110 -1.80 14.17 -2.32
CA ALA A 110 -2.28 13.82 -3.65
C ALA A 110 -1.12 13.44 -4.58
N LEU A 111 -0.04 14.20 -4.57
CA LEU A 111 1.14 13.92 -5.38
C LEU A 111 1.82 12.61 -4.96
N ALA A 112 1.86 12.29 -3.67
CA ALA A 112 2.39 11.03 -3.17
C ALA A 112 1.56 9.84 -3.66
N TYR A 113 0.24 9.90 -3.57
CA TYR A 113 -0.63 8.84 -4.10
C TYR A 113 -0.45 8.64 -5.60
N LEU A 114 -0.31 9.71 -6.35
CA LEU A 114 -0.05 9.62 -7.79
C LEU A 114 1.30 8.93 -8.08
N SER A 115 2.33 9.27 -7.33
CA SER A 115 3.65 8.63 -7.46
C SER A 115 3.60 7.15 -7.09
N VAL A 116 2.89 6.79 -6.03
CA VAL A 116 2.66 5.39 -5.63
C VAL A 116 1.94 4.63 -6.73
N ALA A 117 0.88 5.19 -7.28
CA ALA A 117 0.11 4.57 -8.37
C ALA A 117 0.98 4.33 -9.60
N ARG A 118 1.83 5.27 -9.96
CA ARG A 118 2.77 5.13 -11.09
C ARG A 118 3.79 4.03 -10.84
N GLU A 119 4.34 3.95 -9.64
CA GLU A 119 5.33 2.92 -9.30
C GLU A 119 4.69 1.53 -9.34
N ILE A 120 3.48 1.36 -8.81
CA ILE A 120 2.74 0.10 -8.88
C ILE A 120 2.46 -0.29 -10.33
N SER A 121 2.01 0.65 -11.14
CA SER A 121 1.75 0.43 -12.56
C SER A 121 3.00 -0.03 -13.31
N ASN A 122 4.14 0.60 -13.05
CA ASN A 122 5.41 0.25 -13.69
C ASN A 122 5.89 -1.15 -13.28
N ARG A 123 5.69 -1.53 -12.02
CA ARG A 123 6.06 -2.87 -11.51
C ARG A 123 5.22 -3.98 -12.14
N GLY A 124 3.95 -3.72 -12.39
CA GLY A 124 3.02 -4.72 -12.93
C GLY A 124 3.26 -5.09 -14.38
N GLY A 125 4.17 -4.43 -15.08
CA GLY A 125 4.40 -4.64 -16.51
C GLY A 125 3.19 -4.30 -17.38
N ALA A 126 2.13 -3.80 -16.81
CA ALA A 126 0.97 -3.27 -17.48
C ALA A 126 1.30 -1.86 -17.94
N SER A 127 1.96 -1.73 -19.07
CA SER A 127 1.84 -0.51 -19.85
C SER A 127 0.38 -0.42 -20.28
N ILE A 128 -0.44 0.22 -19.47
CA ILE A 128 -1.73 0.70 -19.92
C ILE A 128 -1.38 1.67 -21.03
N ASN A 129 -1.59 1.23 -22.25
CA ASN A 129 -1.36 2.03 -23.43
C ASN A 129 -2.50 3.06 -23.48
N ILE A 130 -2.36 4.16 -22.76
CA ILE A 130 -3.30 5.28 -22.74
C ILE A 130 -3.36 5.98 -24.11
N LYS A 131 -2.58 5.50 -25.09
CA LYS A 131 -2.55 6.07 -26.45
C LYS A 131 -3.79 5.84 -27.31
N ASN A 132 -4.75 5.05 -26.84
CA ASN A 132 -5.91 4.71 -27.67
C ASN A 132 -7.22 5.37 -27.28
N GLU A 133 -7.26 6.27 -26.32
CA GLU A 133 -8.48 6.99 -25.93
C GLU A 133 -8.55 8.44 -26.43
N SER A 134 -7.64 8.86 -27.26
CA SER A 134 -7.67 10.17 -27.91
C SER A 134 -7.90 10.06 -29.41
N ALA A 135 -8.86 9.23 -29.75
CA ALA A 135 -9.38 9.23 -31.11
C ALA A 135 -10.86 9.55 -31.07
#